data_e1d5729a7d227f8201b7a3b48f4686d7
#
_entry.id   e1d5729a7d227f8201b7a3b48f4686d7
#
_cell.length_a   1.000
_cell.length_b   1.000
_cell.length_c   1.000
_cell.angle_alpha   90.00
_cell.angle_beta   90.00
_cell.angle_gamma   90.00
#
_symmetry.space_group_name_H-M   'P 1'
#
loop_
_entity.id
_entity.type
_entity.pdbx_description
1 polymer ?
#
loop_
_entity_poly.entity_id
_entity_poly.type
_entity_poly.pdbx_seq_one_letter_code
_entity_poly.pdbx_strand_id
1 'polypeptide(L)'
;MTVGSVGGGGGGGKLLKTLYDREREVAISAVIQASIITRHLSTSLKLSIDNEQKHSNDQTTITKTDNSPVTIGDFTVQGLINLLISKKFPNDRIIAEESSKDLIKSNKGTKITTTDQDQIRSKVLETLNFGLNQTRLDVTEDEWNWKDLRSLRLNQTDWMSVIDHGNVCDEDYVGSEEEFDERFNRFWTLDPIDGTKGFLRGQQYSICLSLIINGRVQLGVIAAPNLPIHSKIFPGDCPDQDRSDTGLVFVAERDQGTYQRTFDSGELRRLSMNENDCLESLINNNGRFCESYESSHSDHSLTSRIISTIGLKDHQPIRVDSQVKYCLISRGDGDIYLRYPTRSDYHEKIWDHAPGSIIVEEAGGRVSDFDENYIQI
;
A
#
# COMPACT_ATOMS: atom_id res chain seq x y z
N MET A 1 -18.19 30.73 22.98
CA MET A 1 -16.93 30.13 22.56
C MET A 1 -16.89 30.25 21.06
N THR A 2 -15.98 31.05 20.55
CA THR A 2 -16.00 31.63 19.22
C THR A 2 -15.43 30.66 18.19
N VAL A 3 -16.27 30.28 17.21
CA VAL A 3 -15.82 29.53 16.02
C VAL A 3 -15.25 30.55 15.04
N GLY A 4 -13.97 30.56 14.82
CA GLY A 4 -13.31 31.35 13.81
C GLY A 4 -13.30 30.63 12.46
N SER A 5 -13.98 31.22 11.47
CA SER A 5 -13.88 30.82 10.07
C SER A 5 -12.48 31.12 9.53
N VAL A 6 -11.76 30.11 9.06
CA VAL A 6 -10.52 30.32 8.30
C VAL A 6 -10.82 30.10 6.82
N GLY A 7 -10.72 31.20 6.08
CA GLY A 7 -10.88 31.26 4.64
C GLY A 7 -9.78 30.51 3.90
N GLY A 8 -10.15 29.95 2.74
CA GLY A 8 -9.25 29.27 1.84
C GLY A 8 -8.11 30.14 1.32
N GLY A 9 -6.88 29.72 1.56
CA GLY A 9 -5.67 30.24 0.96
C GLY A 9 -4.75 29.07 0.69
N GLY A 10 -4.52 28.77 -0.60
CA GLY A 10 -3.53 27.78 -1.03
C GLY A 10 -2.12 28.27 -0.69
N GLY A 11 -1.60 27.83 0.44
CA GLY A 11 -0.22 28.03 0.84
C GLY A 11 0.33 26.67 1.27
N GLY A 12 1.36 26.18 0.62
CA GLY A 12 2.12 25.01 1.03
C GLY A 12 2.64 25.21 2.46
N GLY A 13 1.95 24.62 3.44
CA GLY A 13 2.27 24.72 4.84
C GLY A 13 3.06 23.52 5.30
N LYS A 14 4.17 23.77 5.99
CA LYS A 14 4.83 22.76 6.81
C LYS A 14 3.78 22.29 7.83
N LEU A 15 3.50 20.98 7.85
CA LEU A 15 2.60 20.41 8.87
C LEU A 15 3.05 20.85 10.26
N LEU A 16 2.11 21.21 11.10
CA LEU A 16 2.39 21.44 12.51
C LEU A 16 2.96 20.15 13.12
N LYS A 17 3.85 20.29 14.10
CA LYS A 17 4.35 19.14 14.85
C LYS A 17 3.18 18.41 15.50
N THR A 18 3.05 17.12 15.18
CA THR A 18 2.02 16.23 15.69
C THR A 18 2.62 15.20 16.64
N LEU A 19 1.80 14.35 17.21
CA LEU A 19 2.27 13.29 18.12
C LEU A 19 3.15 12.26 17.38
N TYR A 20 2.88 12.01 16.11
CA TYR A 20 3.55 10.98 15.29
C TYR A 20 4.39 11.56 14.15
N ASP A 21 4.92 12.78 14.32
CA ASP A 21 5.76 13.43 13.29
C ASP A 21 6.91 12.54 12.82
N ARG A 22 7.62 11.93 13.78
CA ARG A 22 8.75 11.07 13.47
C ARG A 22 8.34 9.83 12.71
N GLU A 23 7.28 9.19 13.15
CA GLU A 23 6.71 8.00 12.50
C GLU A 23 6.25 8.32 11.07
N ARG A 24 5.58 9.46 10.91
CA ARG A 24 5.09 9.95 9.61
C ARG A 24 6.22 10.17 8.62
N GLU A 25 7.27 10.91 9.02
CA GLU A 25 8.43 11.18 8.17
C GLU A 25 9.16 9.88 7.78
N VAL A 26 9.30 8.95 8.73
CA VAL A 26 9.91 7.64 8.50
C VAL A 26 9.08 6.84 7.52
N ALA A 27 7.78 6.76 7.72
CA ALA A 27 6.87 5.99 6.87
C ALA A 27 6.84 6.54 5.44
N ILE A 28 6.71 7.88 5.27
CA ILE A 28 6.76 8.52 3.96
C ILE A 28 8.08 8.19 3.25
N SER A 29 9.20 8.33 3.95
CA SER A 29 10.52 8.06 3.38
C SER A 29 10.68 6.60 2.98
N ALA A 30 10.19 5.68 3.81
CA ALA A 30 10.24 4.24 3.55
C ALA A 30 9.46 3.84 2.28
N VAL A 31 8.22 4.32 2.14
CA VAL A 31 7.39 3.99 0.96
C VAL A 31 7.91 4.66 -0.32
N ILE A 32 8.49 5.87 -0.25
CA ILE A 32 9.14 6.51 -1.40
C ILE A 32 10.36 5.70 -1.84
N GLN A 33 11.21 5.29 -0.90
CA GLN A 33 12.38 4.48 -1.20
C GLN A 33 11.99 3.13 -1.82
N ALA A 34 10.97 2.48 -1.27
CA ALA A 34 10.40 1.27 -1.84
C ALA A 34 9.85 1.48 -3.25
N SER A 35 9.23 2.64 -3.52
CA SER A 35 8.72 3.00 -4.84
C SER A 35 9.81 3.15 -5.89
N ILE A 36 11.01 3.61 -5.53
CA ILE A 36 12.16 3.66 -6.43
C ILE A 36 12.56 2.24 -6.87
N ILE A 37 12.58 1.30 -5.92
CA ILE A 37 12.88 -0.11 -6.19
C ILE A 37 11.82 -0.72 -7.12
N THR A 38 10.54 -0.58 -6.80
CA THR A 38 9.46 -1.18 -7.58
C THR A 38 9.39 -0.61 -9.00
N ARG A 39 9.64 0.68 -9.18
CA ARG A 39 9.75 1.30 -10.51
C ARG A 39 10.93 0.73 -11.31
N HIS A 40 12.08 0.55 -10.68
CA HIS A 40 13.24 -0.07 -11.32
C HIS A 40 12.95 -1.50 -11.76
N LEU A 41 12.37 -2.33 -10.88
CA LEU A 41 11.97 -3.70 -11.19
C LEU A 41 10.94 -3.77 -12.31
N SER A 42 9.90 -2.95 -12.25
CA SER A 42 8.86 -2.90 -13.28
C SER A 42 9.41 -2.51 -14.66
N THR A 43 10.40 -1.62 -14.72
CA THR A 43 11.08 -1.26 -15.97
C THR A 43 11.90 -2.43 -16.50
N SER A 44 12.62 -3.12 -15.63
CA SER A 44 13.40 -4.31 -16.00
C SER A 44 12.52 -5.45 -16.52
N LEU A 45 11.36 -5.67 -15.88
CA LEU A 45 10.35 -6.66 -16.32
C LEU A 45 9.81 -6.34 -17.73
N LYS A 46 9.45 -5.08 -17.99
CA LYS A 46 8.99 -4.67 -19.34
C LYS A 46 10.04 -4.91 -20.41
N LEU A 47 11.30 -4.54 -20.15
CA LEU A 47 12.40 -4.77 -21.09
C LEU A 47 12.66 -6.26 -21.37
N SER A 48 12.45 -7.12 -20.37
CA SER A 48 12.56 -8.58 -20.55
C SER A 48 11.44 -9.14 -21.43
N ILE A 49 10.21 -8.68 -21.24
CA ILE A 49 9.04 -9.09 -22.03
C ILE A 49 9.20 -8.64 -23.49
N ASP A 50 9.65 -7.43 -23.73
CA ASP A 50 9.86 -6.87 -25.09
C ASP A 50 11.00 -7.60 -25.84
N ASN A 51 11.99 -8.13 -25.11
CA ASN A 51 13.11 -8.88 -25.69
C ASN A 51 12.83 -10.39 -25.83
N GLU A 52 11.89 -10.95 -25.07
CA GLU A 52 11.59 -12.38 -25.03
C GLU A 52 10.21 -12.72 -25.60
N GLN A 53 10.00 -12.55 -26.91
CA GLN A 53 8.93 -13.30 -27.60
C GLN A 53 9.22 -14.81 -27.72
N LYS A 54 10.24 -15.34 -27.06
CA LYS A 54 10.61 -16.79 -27.07
C LYS A 54 11.22 -17.21 -25.73
N HIS A 55 10.52 -18.11 -25.05
CA HIS A 55 10.91 -18.87 -23.87
C HIS A 55 10.69 -18.21 -22.50
N SER A 56 9.47 -18.43 -21.99
CA SER A 56 9.05 -18.09 -20.64
C SER A 56 9.45 -19.19 -19.64
N ASN A 57 10.54 -18.98 -18.92
CA ASN A 57 10.65 -19.46 -17.55
C ASN A 57 10.87 -18.22 -16.70
N ASP A 58 9.75 -17.58 -16.33
CA ASP A 58 9.80 -16.36 -15.54
C ASP A 58 10.13 -16.69 -14.09
N GLN A 59 11.45 -16.68 -13.78
CA GLN A 59 12.00 -16.90 -12.43
C GLN A 59 11.74 -15.72 -11.48
N THR A 60 11.00 -14.71 -11.91
CA THR A 60 10.75 -13.50 -11.10
C THR A 60 9.49 -13.60 -10.24
N THR A 61 8.64 -14.58 -10.53
CA THR A 61 7.36 -14.75 -9.83
C THR A 61 7.26 -16.12 -9.17
N ILE A 62 6.85 -16.13 -7.91
CA ILE A 62 6.50 -17.32 -7.13
C ILE A 62 4.99 -17.30 -6.92
N THR A 63 4.36 -18.47 -6.81
CA THR A 63 2.95 -18.56 -6.46
C THR A 63 2.81 -19.08 -5.03
N LYS A 64 2.14 -18.35 -4.16
CA LYS A 64 1.84 -18.76 -2.78
C LYS A 64 0.89 -19.98 -2.73
N THR A 65 0.74 -20.56 -1.55
CA THR A 65 -0.18 -21.69 -1.30
C THR A 65 -1.64 -21.33 -1.54
N ASP A 66 -2.01 -20.06 -1.41
CA ASP A 66 -3.32 -19.49 -1.72
C ASP A 66 -3.50 -19.16 -3.21
N ASN A 67 -2.50 -19.46 -4.06
CA ASN A 67 -2.40 -19.16 -5.48
C ASN A 67 -2.18 -17.68 -5.82
N SER A 68 -1.83 -16.82 -4.88
CA SER A 68 -1.42 -15.46 -5.18
C SER A 68 0.01 -15.41 -5.73
N PRO A 69 0.30 -14.57 -6.73
CA PRO A 69 1.67 -14.39 -7.22
C PRO A 69 2.47 -13.53 -6.21
N VAL A 70 3.72 -13.91 -6.01
CA VAL A 70 4.69 -13.14 -5.22
C VAL A 70 5.86 -12.79 -6.11
N THR A 71 6.32 -11.58 -6.05
CA THR A 71 7.47 -11.13 -6.81
C THR A 71 8.71 -10.97 -5.92
N ILE A 72 9.88 -10.95 -6.56
CA ILE A 72 11.10 -10.50 -5.89
C ILE A 72 10.91 -9.10 -5.32
N GLY A 73 10.02 -8.31 -5.94
CA GLY A 73 9.65 -6.99 -5.48
C GLY A 73 9.06 -6.99 -4.08
N ASP A 74 8.10 -7.88 -3.80
CA ASP A 74 7.43 -7.98 -2.50
C ASP A 74 8.44 -8.22 -1.38
N PHE A 75 9.29 -9.24 -1.53
CA PHE A 75 10.33 -9.53 -0.54
C PHE A 75 11.36 -8.41 -0.39
N THR A 76 11.74 -7.76 -1.49
CA THR A 76 12.70 -6.66 -1.45
C THR A 76 12.12 -5.44 -0.73
N VAL A 77 10.88 -5.08 -1.05
CA VAL A 77 10.19 -3.94 -0.43
C VAL A 77 9.96 -4.20 1.05
N GLN A 78 9.46 -5.40 1.40
CA GLN A 78 9.26 -5.75 2.81
C GLN A 78 10.57 -5.72 3.59
N GLY A 79 11.64 -6.33 3.06
CA GLY A 79 12.95 -6.31 3.70
C GLY A 79 13.48 -4.89 3.91
N LEU A 80 13.30 -4.01 2.91
CA LEU A 80 13.71 -2.61 3.04
C LEU A 80 12.92 -1.89 4.13
N ILE A 81 11.59 -1.94 4.10
CA ILE A 81 10.74 -1.22 5.04
C ILE A 81 10.92 -1.75 6.45
N ASN A 82 10.99 -3.08 6.64
CA ASN A 82 11.26 -3.69 7.93
C ASN A 82 12.60 -3.21 8.49
N LEU A 83 13.65 -3.14 7.67
CA LEU A 83 14.95 -2.62 8.07
C LEU A 83 14.88 -1.16 8.52
N LEU A 84 14.17 -0.33 7.77
CA LEU A 84 14.03 1.09 8.07
C LEU A 84 13.25 1.32 9.37
N ILE A 85 12.12 0.65 9.53
CA ILE A 85 11.28 0.76 10.73
C ILE A 85 12.03 0.24 11.95
N SER A 86 12.61 -0.97 11.89
CA SER A 86 13.30 -1.57 13.03
C SER A 86 14.52 -0.76 13.49
N LYS A 87 15.20 -0.07 12.57
CA LYS A 87 16.31 0.82 12.94
C LYS A 87 15.86 2.09 13.67
N LYS A 88 14.66 2.59 13.35
CA LYS A 88 14.14 3.83 13.94
C LYS A 88 13.23 3.56 15.13
N PHE A 89 12.53 2.45 15.13
CA PHE A 89 11.61 2.01 16.17
C PHE A 89 11.93 0.56 16.56
N PRO A 90 13.05 0.31 17.24
CA PRO A 90 13.55 -1.05 17.51
C PRO A 90 12.62 -1.88 18.41
N ASN A 91 11.70 -1.25 19.10
CA ASN A 91 10.73 -1.92 19.98
C ASN A 91 9.37 -2.14 19.28
N ASP A 92 9.16 -1.57 18.10
CA ASP A 92 7.91 -1.73 17.37
C ASP A 92 7.92 -3.06 16.61
N ARG A 93 6.78 -3.73 16.59
CA ARG A 93 6.56 -4.92 15.77
C ARG A 93 6.05 -4.52 14.38
N ILE A 94 6.24 -5.43 13.42
CA ILE A 94 5.74 -5.24 12.06
C ILE A 94 4.99 -6.50 11.66
N ILE A 95 3.71 -6.37 11.34
CA ILE A 95 2.89 -7.45 10.77
C ILE A 95 2.85 -7.19 9.26
N ALA A 96 3.48 -8.07 8.49
CA ALA A 96 3.64 -7.89 7.06
C ALA A 96 3.13 -9.11 6.28
N GLU A 97 2.82 -8.91 5.00
CA GLU A 97 2.22 -9.95 4.17
C GLU A 97 3.15 -11.12 3.90
N GLU A 98 4.46 -10.86 3.68
CA GLU A 98 5.40 -11.87 3.21
C GLU A 98 6.11 -12.58 4.36
N SER A 99 6.41 -13.88 4.16
CA SER A 99 7.19 -14.69 5.08
C SER A 99 8.36 -15.34 4.35
N SER A 100 9.52 -15.42 4.99
CA SER A 100 10.67 -16.18 4.45
C SER A 100 10.34 -17.65 4.21
N LYS A 101 9.36 -18.20 4.94
CA LYS A 101 8.83 -19.56 4.73
C LYS A 101 8.23 -19.75 3.33
N ASP A 102 7.70 -18.69 2.72
CA ASP A 102 7.08 -18.74 1.39
C ASP A 102 8.12 -18.90 0.29
N LEU A 103 9.37 -18.47 0.54
CA LEU A 103 10.51 -18.74 -0.34
C LEU A 103 10.96 -20.22 -0.33
N ILE A 104 10.54 -20.99 0.67
CA ILE A 104 10.95 -22.39 0.86
C ILE A 104 9.87 -23.35 0.36
N LYS A 105 8.61 -22.91 0.31
CA LYS A 105 7.48 -23.74 -0.09
C LYS A 105 7.48 -24.01 -1.60
N SER A 106 7.31 -25.27 -1.97
CA SER A 106 7.19 -25.66 -3.37
C SER A 106 5.77 -25.42 -3.88
N ASN A 107 5.64 -24.91 -5.08
CA ASN A 107 4.39 -24.93 -5.83
C ASN A 107 3.96 -26.36 -6.17
N LYS A 108 2.66 -26.64 -6.07
CA LYS A 108 1.92 -27.83 -6.53
C LYS A 108 2.76 -28.82 -7.37
N GLY A 109 3.54 -29.67 -6.69
CA GLY A 109 4.21 -30.81 -7.32
C GLY A 109 5.59 -30.55 -7.98
N THR A 110 6.01 -29.31 -8.13
CA THR A 110 7.36 -28.98 -8.60
C THR A 110 8.15 -28.47 -7.40
N LYS A 111 9.11 -29.25 -6.91
CA LYS A 111 10.05 -28.78 -5.88
C LYS A 111 10.88 -27.64 -6.48
N ILE A 112 10.79 -26.45 -5.89
CA ILE A 112 11.77 -25.41 -6.15
C ILE A 112 13.12 -25.99 -5.75
N THR A 113 14.07 -26.04 -6.68
CA THR A 113 15.40 -26.58 -6.37
C THR A 113 16.13 -25.64 -5.42
N THR A 114 17.10 -26.14 -4.68
CA THR A 114 17.98 -25.29 -3.85
C THR A 114 18.67 -24.22 -4.68
N THR A 115 18.98 -24.52 -5.93
CA THR A 115 19.58 -23.57 -6.89
C THR A 115 18.63 -22.43 -7.23
N ASP A 116 17.33 -22.70 -7.46
CA ASP A 116 16.35 -21.65 -7.75
C ASP A 116 16.12 -20.74 -6.52
N GLN A 117 16.06 -21.33 -5.33
CA GLN A 117 15.97 -20.58 -4.08
C GLN A 117 17.17 -19.65 -3.88
N ASP A 118 18.37 -20.13 -4.14
CA ASP A 118 19.58 -19.33 -4.01
C ASP A 118 19.65 -18.21 -5.06
N GLN A 119 19.12 -18.42 -6.26
CA GLN A 119 19.00 -17.37 -7.28
C GLN A 119 18.02 -16.30 -6.86
N ILE A 120 16.83 -16.66 -6.36
CA ILE A 120 15.83 -15.70 -5.87
C ILE A 120 16.42 -14.90 -4.72
N ARG A 121 17.03 -15.56 -3.74
CA ARG A 121 17.69 -14.92 -2.60
C ARG A 121 18.77 -13.93 -3.04
N SER A 122 19.61 -14.34 -3.99
CA SER A 122 20.66 -13.48 -4.53
C SER A 122 20.07 -12.23 -5.20
N LYS A 123 18.99 -12.39 -5.96
CA LYS A 123 18.34 -11.29 -6.68
C LYS A 123 17.62 -10.32 -5.74
N VAL A 124 16.94 -10.84 -4.69
CA VAL A 124 16.35 -10.00 -3.63
C VAL A 124 17.44 -9.19 -2.94
N LEU A 125 18.56 -9.82 -2.56
CA LEU A 125 19.67 -9.15 -1.89
C LEU A 125 20.33 -8.08 -2.78
N GLU A 126 20.53 -8.38 -4.05
CA GLU A 126 21.06 -7.43 -5.04
C GLU A 126 20.13 -6.22 -5.17
N THR A 127 18.83 -6.46 -5.31
CA THR A 127 17.81 -5.40 -5.46
C THR A 127 17.68 -4.56 -4.19
N LEU A 128 17.77 -5.19 -3.02
CA LEU A 128 17.75 -4.49 -1.73
C LEU A 128 18.98 -3.58 -1.57
N ASN A 129 20.17 -4.11 -1.89
CA ASN A 129 21.41 -3.31 -1.86
C ASN A 129 21.37 -2.17 -2.89
N PHE A 130 20.76 -2.40 -4.06
CA PHE A 130 20.51 -1.32 -5.03
C PHE A 130 19.62 -0.24 -4.40
N GLY A 131 18.49 -0.61 -3.80
CA GLY A 131 17.59 0.32 -3.15
C GLY A 131 18.26 1.13 -2.03
N LEU A 132 19.06 0.50 -1.18
CA LEU A 132 19.81 1.17 -0.13
C LEU A 132 20.82 2.20 -0.67
N ASN A 133 21.36 1.99 -1.89
CA ASN A 133 22.30 2.90 -2.52
C ASN A 133 21.64 4.06 -3.28
N GLN A 134 20.37 3.92 -3.68
CA GLN A 134 19.63 4.93 -4.48
C GLN A 134 18.96 6.01 -3.63
N THR A 135 19.30 6.13 -2.37
CA THR A 135 18.64 7.05 -1.44
C THR A 135 18.56 8.49 -1.99
N ARG A 136 17.37 8.88 -2.44
CA ARG A 136 16.94 10.27 -2.67
C ARG A 136 16.09 10.67 -1.45
N LEU A 137 16.70 11.17 -0.42
CA LEU A 137 15.96 11.61 0.75
C LEU A 137 16.26 13.08 0.95
N ASP A 138 15.26 13.90 0.60
CA ASP A 138 15.16 15.31 0.95
C ASP A 138 14.80 15.52 2.43
N VAL A 139 15.04 14.52 3.27
CA VAL A 139 14.93 14.66 4.71
C VAL A 139 16.20 15.36 5.18
N THR A 140 16.04 16.49 5.85
CA THR A 140 17.14 17.30 6.38
C THR A 140 18.18 16.40 7.04
N GLU A 141 19.43 16.54 6.62
CA GLU A 141 20.57 15.64 6.95
C GLU A 141 20.76 15.43 8.46
N ASP A 142 20.15 16.26 9.30
CA ASP A 142 20.40 16.31 10.75
C ASP A 142 19.60 15.27 11.56
N GLU A 143 18.49 14.72 11.04
CA GLU A 143 17.66 13.77 11.81
C GLU A 143 17.79 12.32 11.33
N TRP A 144 18.33 12.09 10.13
CA TRP A 144 18.41 10.76 9.54
C TRP A 144 19.82 10.44 9.06
N ASN A 145 20.53 9.64 9.82
CA ASN A 145 21.83 9.14 9.37
C ASN A 145 21.64 7.99 8.37
N TRP A 146 21.10 8.31 7.17
CA TRP A 146 21.00 7.38 6.05
C TRP A 146 22.37 6.88 5.56
N LYS A 147 23.45 7.59 5.89
CA LYS A 147 24.81 7.16 5.61
C LYS A 147 25.10 5.81 6.26
N ASP A 148 24.56 5.56 7.44
CA ASP A 148 24.70 4.28 8.13
C ASP A 148 23.95 3.16 7.40
N LEU A 149 22.79 3.45 6.79
CA LEU A 149 22.05 2.46 5.99
C LEU A 149 22.73 2.17 4.64
N ARG A 150 23.30 3.18 3.99
CA ARG A 150 24.11 2.99 2.77
C ARG A 150 25.37 2.16 3.01
N SER A 151 25.90 2.19 4.22
CA SER A 151 27.05 1.36 4.61
C SER A 151 26.65 -0.07 4.98
N LEU A 152 25.35 -0.33 5.22
CA LEU A 152 24.85 -1.68 5.47
C LEU A 152 24.96 -2.51 4.20
N ARG A 153 25.75 -3.57 4.27
CA ARG A 153 25.74 -4.64 3.29
C ARG A 153 25.14 -5.87 3.96
N LEU A 154 23.89 -6.14 3.61
CA LEU A 154 23.23 -7.35 4.08
C LEU A 154 23.86 -8.57 3.38
N ASN A 155 24.16 -9.59 4.15
CA ASN A 155 24.55 -10.90 3.63
C ASN A 155 23.32 -11.82 3.51
N GLN A 156 23.51 -13.00 2.92
CA GLN A 156 22.40 -13.93 2.67
C GLN A 156 21.68 -14.42 3.94
N THR A 157 22.31 -14.37 5.10
CA THR A 157 21.69 -14.84 6.35
C THR A 157 20.88 -13.72 7.01
N ASP A 158 21.35 -12.49 6.90
CA ASP A 158 20.74 -11.35 7.60
C ASP A 158 19.41 -10.90 6.99
N TRP A 159 19.27 -10.95 5.64
CA TRP A 159 18.07 -10.45 4.98
C TRP A 159 16.83 -11.31 5.26
N MET A 160 16.96 -12.63 5.47
CA MET A 160 15.83 -13.48 5.82
C MET A 160 15.26 -13.11 7.19
N SER A 161 16.13 -12.85 8.17
CA SER A 161 15.70 -12.37 9.49
C SER A 161 15.06 -10.99 9.43
N VAL A 162 15.44 -10.17 8.44
CA VAL A 162 14.83 -8.85 8.23
C VAL A 162 13.42 -8.97 7.62
N ILE A 163 13.20 -9.91 6.70
CA ILE A 163 11.85 -10.18 6.15
C ILE A 163 10.92 -10.67 7.27
N ASP A 164 11.37 -11.59 8.11
CA ASP A 164 10.57 -12.15 9.19
C ASP A 164 10.58 -11.26 10.46
N HIS A 165 11.19 -10.09 10.39
CA HIS A 165 11.28 -9.20 11.56
C HIS A 165 9.88 -8.77 12.01
N GLY A 166 9.48 -9.27 13.16
CA GLY A 166 8.18 -8.97 13.74
C GLY A 166 7.01 -9.80 13.19
N ASN A 167 7.23 -10.70 12.22
CA ASN A 167 6.21 -11.64 11.81
C ASN A 167 5.79 -12.49 13.01
N VAL A 168 4.61 -12.20 13.51
CA VAL A 168 3.93 -13.05 14.50
C VAL A 168 3.33 -14.18 13.69
N CYS A 169 3.89 -15.39 13.81
CA CYS A 169 3.24 -16.56 13.24
C CYS A 169 1.90 -16.76 13.95
N ASP A 170 0.87 -17.19 13.22
CA ASP A 170 -0.42 -17.59 13.82
C ASP A 170 -0.24 -18.60 14.97
N GLU A 171 0.90 -19.30 15.01
CA GLU A 171 1.30 -20.23 16.07
C GLU A 171 1.66 -19.52 17.39
N ASP A 172 2.03 -18.25 17.37
CA ASP A 172 2.32 -17.45 18.57
C ASP A 172 1.03 -16.90 19.22
N TYR A 173 -0.13 -17.06 18.57
CA TYR A 173 -1.45 -16.63 19.01
C TYR A 173 -2.23 -17.76 19.71
N VAL A 174 -1.55 -18.68 20.38
CA VAL A 174 -2.16 -19.68 21.26
C VAL A 174 -2.26 -19.11 22.69
N GLY A 175 -2.85 -17.95 22.81
CA GLY A 175 -3.27 -17.35 24.07
C GLY A 175 -4.78 -17.41 24.19
N SER A 176 -5.30 -17.77 25.35
CA SER A 176 -6.72 -17.69 25.69
C SER A 176 -7.25 -16.28 25.39
N GLU A 177 -8.47 -16.17 24.88
CA GLU A 177 -9.17 -14.92 24.53
C GLU A 177 -9.19 -13.83 25.63
N GLU A 178 -8.61 -14.08 26.79
CA GLU A 178 -8.66 -13.21 27.98
C GLU A 178 -7.34 -12.47 28.28
N GLU A 179 -6.20 -12.79 27.67
CA GLU A 179 -4.97 -12.06 27.91
C GLU A 179 -4.66 -11.15 26.69
N PHE A 180 -5.03 -9.89 26.83
CA PHE A 180 -4.59 -8.82 25.93
C PHE A 180 -3.05 -8.70 26.01
N ASP A 181 -2.38 -9.15 24.96
CA ASP A 181 -0.91 -9.12 24.90
C ASP A 181 -0.45 -7.67 24.68
N GLU A 182 0.11 -7.06 25.73
CA GLU A 182 0.67 -5.69 25.68
C GLU A 182 1.65 -5.49 24.51
N ARG A 183 2.22 -6.56 23.97
CA ARG A 183 3.09 -6.53 22.80
C ARG A 183 2.40 -6.05 21.53
N PHE A 184 1.06 -6.12 21.45
CA PHE A 184 0.25 -5.62 20.34
C PHE A 184 -0.33 -4.22 20.57
N ASN A 185 0.05 -3.56 21.66
CA ASN A 185 -0.41 -2.19 21.90
C ASN A 185 0.10 -1.21 20.86
N ARG A 186 1.25 -1.51 20.23
CA ARG A 186 1.84 -0.69 19.19
C ARG A 186 2.55 -1.57 18.16
N PHE A 187 2.13 -1.50 16.91
CA PHE A 187 2.74 -2.25 15.82
C PHE A 187 2.48 -1.57 14.47
N TRP A 188 3.30 -1.92 13.50
CA TRP A 188 3.11 -1.52 12.10
C TRP A 188 2.46 -2.65 11.30
N THR A 189 1.66 -2.29 10.28
CA THR A 189 1.23 -3.25 9.25
C THR A 189 1.79 -2.85 7.91
N LEU A 190 2.17 -3.83 7.10
CA LEU A 190 2.81 -3.62 5.82
C LEU A 190 2.25 -4.57 4.76
N ASP A 191 1.74 -4.00 3.67
CA ASP A 191 1.61 -4.69 2.39
C ASP A 191 2.68 -4.13 1.45
N PRO A 192 3.69 -4.94 1.08
CA PRO A 192 4.84 -4.46 0.31
C PRO A 192 4.49 -4.08 -1.13
N ILE A 193 3.63 -4.85 -1.80
CA ILE A 193 3.11 -4.53 -3.15
C ILE A 193 1.64 -4.99 -3.23
N ASP A 194 0.74 -4.20 -2.65
CA ASP A 194 -0.69 -4.43 -2.83
C ASP A 194 -1.06 -4.26 -4.31
N GLY A 195 -1.77 -5.26 -4.82
CA GLY A 195 -2.06 -5.35 -6.23
C GLY A 195 -0.91 -5.93 -7.07
N THR A 196 -0.28 -7.01 -6.61
CA THR A 196 0.84 -7.68 -7.29
C THR A 196 0.54 -8.02 -8.75
N LYS A 197 -0.70 -8.42 -9.09
CA LYS A 197 -1.11 -8.64 -10.48
C LYS A 197 -1.08 -7.35 -11.32
N GLY A 198 -1.53 -6.24 -10.75
CA GLY A 198 -1.45 -4.91 -11.36
C GLY A 198 0.01 -4.50 -11.58
N PHE A 199 0.87 -4.73 -10.59
CA PHE A 199 2.31 -4.50 -10.70
C PHE A 199 2.94 -5.28 -11.86
N LEU A 200 2.63 -6.58 -11.98
CA LEU A 200 3.13 -7.44 -13.06
C LEU A 200 2.67 -6.98 -14.44
N ARG A 201 1.44 -6.45 -14.55
CA ARG A 201 0.90 -5.88 -15.79
C ARG A 201 1.43 -4.46 -16.08
N GLY A 202 2.18 -3.86 -15.14
CA GLY A 202 2.62 -2.46 -15.25
C GLY A 202 1.49 -1.45 -15.01
N GLN A 203 0.39 -1.87 -14.40
CA GLN A 203 -0.79 -1.09 -14.03
C GLN A 203 -0.68 -0.50 -12.61
N GLN A 204 -1.83 -0.16 -11.99
CA GLN A 204 -1.85 0.39 -10.64
C GLN A 204 -1.49 -0.67 -9.59
N TYR A 205 -0.69 -0.26 -8.63
CA TYR A 205 -0.32 -0.98 -7.42
C TYR A 205 0.02 0.02 -6.32
N SER A 206 0.09 -0.42 -5.09
CA SER A 206 0.45 0.43 -3.96
C SER A 206 1.44 -0.24 -3.01
N ILE A 207 2.10 0.58 -2.21
CA ILE A 207 2.92 0.17 -1.07
C ILE A 207 2.24 0.75 0.15
N CYS A 208 1.80 -0.10 1.07
CA CYS A 208 0.85 0.25 2.11
C CYS A 208 1.46 0.02 3.49
N LEU A 209 1.58 1.09 4.28
CA LEU A 209 2.15 1.05 5.62
C LEU A 209 1.24 1.78 6.60
N SER A 210 0.98 1.19 7.76
CA SER A 210 0.24 1.86 8.81
C SER A 210 0.79 1.59 10.20
N LEU A 211 0.60 2.53 11.12
CA LEU A 211 0.88 2.40 12.54
C LEU A 211 -0.44 2.23 13.31
N ILE A 212 -0.52 1.17 14.08
CA ILE A 212 -1.68 0.85 14.91
C ILE A 212 -1.26 0.92 16.38
N ILE A 213 -2.07 1.60 17.18
CA ILE A 213 -1.87 1.72 18.62
C ILE A 213 -3.19 1.46 19.32
N ASN A 214 -3.19 0.53 20.26
CA ASN A 214 -4.37 0.11 21.01
C ASN A 214 -5.54 -0.29 20.10
N GLY A 215 -5.27 -1.09 19.08
CA GLY A 215 -6.27 -1.56 18.11
C GLY A 215 -6.84 -0.48 17.18
N ARG A 216 -6.21 0.70 17.10
CA ARG A 216 -6.70 1.80 16.28
C ARG A 216 -5.60 2.35 15.37
N VAL A 217 -5.92 2.52 14.09
CA VAL A 217 -4.98 3.13 13.13
C VAL A 217 -4.72 4.59 13.51
N GLN A 218 -3.46 4.92 13.76
CA GLN A 218 -3.02 6.27 14.10
C GLN A 218 -2.37 6.98 12.91
N LEU A 219 -1.70 6.22 12.04
CA LEU A 219 -1.03 6.72 10.86
C LEU A 219 -1.22 5.74 9.71
N GLY A 220 -1.59 6.23 8.54
CA GLY A 220 -1.64 5.48 7.29
C GLY A 220 -0.84 6.18 6.21
N VAL A 221 -0.02 5.43 5.49
CA VAL A 221 0.77 5.93 4.36
C VAL A 221 0.67 4.96 3.20
N ILE A 222 0.25 5.47 2.05
CA ILE A 222 0.16 4.70 0.79
C ILE A 222 0.98 5.41 -0.28
N ALA A 223 1.96 4.72 -0.84
CA ALA A 223 2.57 5.15 -2.09
C ALA A 223 1.84 4.49 -3.27
N ALA A 224 1.49 5.30 -4.25
CA ALA A 224 0.87 4.90 -5.51
C ALA A 224 1.79 5.28 -6.69
N PRO A 225 2.77 4.43 -7.04
CA PRO A 225 3.85 4.80 -7.97
C PRO A 225 3.39 5.12 -9.38
N ASN A 226 2.32 4.49 -9.85
CA ASN A 226 1.80 4.67 -11.20
C ASN A 226 0.59 5.63 -11.26
N LEU A 227 0.19 6.23 -10.11
CA LEU A 227 -0.95 7.14 -10.09
C LEU A 227 -0.56 8.49 -10.69
N PRO A 228 -1.33 9.01 -11.68
CA PRO A 228 -1.07 10.32 -12.29
C PRO A 228 -1.14 11.46 -11.26
N ILE A 229 -0.21 12.42 -11.38
CA ILE A 229 -0.10 13.56 -10.48
C ILE A 229 -1.19 14.60 -10.78
N HIS A 230 -1.37 14.95 -12.03
CA HIS A 230 -2.21 16.08 -12.46
C HIS A 230 -3.53 15.68 -13.10
N SER A 231 -3.65 14.44 -13.57
CA SER A 231 -4.88 13.94 -14.19
C SER A 231 -5.65 13.01 -13.28
N LYS A 232 -6.98 13.09 -13.38
CA LYS A 232 -7.86 12.09 -12.76
C LYS A 232 -7.83 10.79 -13.57
N ILE A 233 -8.08 9.67 -12.90
CA ILE A 233 -8.34 8.40 -13.58
C ILE A 233 -9.81 8.36 -13.95
N PHE A 234 -10.09 8.02 -15.21
CA PHE A 234 -11.43 7.83 -15.73
C PHE A 234 -11.72 6.36 -16.00
N PRO A 235 -13.01 5.96 -16.03
CA PRO A 235 -13.42 4.62 -16.46
C PRO A 235 -12.83 4.27 -17.82
N GLY A 236 -12.17 3.12 -17.91
CA GLY A 236 -11.52 2.65 -19.15
C GLY A 236 -10.09 3.15 -19.38
N ASP A 237 -9.58 4.05 -18.53
CA ASP A 237 -8.18 4.44 -18.62
C ASP A 237 -7.28 3.24 -18.27
N CYS A 238 -6.51 2.83 -19.27
CA CYS A 238 -5.40 1.89 -19.06
C CYS A 238 -4.13 2.74 -18.88
N PRO A 239 -3.40 2.60 -17.78
CA PRO A 239 -2.27 3.46 -17.48
C PRO A 239 -0.99 3.06 -18.23
N ASP A 240 -1.06 2.95 -19.54
CA ASP A 240 0.12 2.83 -20.41
C ASP A 240 0.80 4.20 -20.66
N GLN A 241 0.56 5.14 -19.75
CA GLN A 241 1.01 6.50 -19.92
C GLN A 241 2.47 6.70 -19.51
N ASP A 242 3.08 7.71 -20.10
CA ASP A 242 4.40 8.22 -19.74
C ASP A 242 4.52 8.37 -18.22
N ARG A 243 5.43 7.60 -17.62
CA ARG A 243 5.64 7.57 -16.17
C ARG A 243 6.29 8.84 -15.62
N SER A 244 6.59 9.81 -16.48
CA SER A 244 7.21 11.08 -16.07
C SER A 244 6.29 11.92 -15.18
N ASP A 245 4.95 11.73 -15.29
CA ASP A 245 3.94 12.48 -14.54
C ASP A 245 3.13 11.59 -13.58
N THR A 246 3.78 10.62 -12.95
CA THR A 246 3.15 9.71 -12.00
C THR A 246 3.92 9.63 -10.69
N GLY A 247 3.23 9.21 -9.64
CA GLY A 247 3.81 8.90 -8.33
C GLY A 247 3.38 9.87 -7.25
N LEU A 248 2.50 9.37 -6.41
CA LEU A 248 1.94 10.07 -5.28
C LEU A 248 2.12 9.28 -3.99
N VAL A 249 2.30 9.99 -2.90
CA VAL A 249 2.17 9.46 -1.54
C VAL A 249 0.95 10.12 -0.91
N PHE A 250 0.09 9.30 -0.33
CA PHE A 250 -1.01 9.70 0.51
C PHE A 250 -0.64 9.40 1.96
N VAL A 251 -0.92 10.33 2.85
CA VAL A 251 -0.64 10.19 4.27
C VAL A 251 -1.77 10.78 5.09
N ALA A 252 -2.19 10.04 6.10
CA ALA A 252 -3.17 10.49 7.08
C ALA A 252 -2.67 10.17 8.49
N GLU A 253 -2.83 11.10 9.39
CA GLU A 253 -2.63 10.93 10.81
C GLU A 253 -3.94 11.23 11.53
N ARG A 254 -4.30 10.42 12.52
CA ARG A 254 -5.57 10.54 13.23
C ARG A 254 -5.76 11.95 13.79
N ASP A 255 -6.93 12.54 13.51
CA ASP A 255 -7.33 13.90 13.89
C ASP A 255 -6.49 15.03 13.26
N GLN A 256 -5.66 14.72 12.23
CA GLN A 256 -4.82 15.72 11.54
C GLN A 256 -5.21 15.93 10.07
N GLY A 257 -6.03 15.03 9.52
CA GLY A 257 -6.47 15.05 8.13
C GLY A 257 -5.57 14.26 7.20
N THR A 258 -6.00 14.18 5.95
CA THR A 258 -5.29 13.49 4.86
C THR A 258 -4.56 14.47 3.97
N TYR A 259 -3.38 14.07 3.54
CA TYR A 259 -2.52 14.85 2.65
C TYR A 259 -1.97 13.97 1.52
N GLN A 260 -1.67 14.60 0.39
CA GLN A 260 -0.90 13.97 -0.69
C GLN A 260 0.34 14.79 -1.03
N ARG A 261 1.37 14.13 -1.54
CA ARG A 261 2.56 14.73 -2.14
C ARG A 261 3.08 13.91 -3.29
N THR A 262 3.88 14.52 -4.15
CA THR A 262 4.67 13.78 -5.15
C THR A 262 5.92 13.17 -4.50
N PHE A 263 6.58 12.25 -5.20
CA PHE A 263 7.83 11.65 -4.71
C PHE A 263 8.97 12.66 -4.61
N ASP A 264 8.99 13.64 -5.54
CA ASP A 264 10.09 14.61 -5.66
C ASP A 264 9.86 15.88 -4.82
N SER A 265 8.59 16.22 -4.52
CA SER A 265 8.25 17.42 -3.75
C SER A 265 7.99 17.07 -2.29
N GLY A 266 8.63 17.78 -1.37
CA GLY A 266 8.34 17.74 0.06
C GLY A 266 7.02 18.40 0.46
N GLU A 267 6.36 19.10 -0.48
CA GLU A 267 5.14 19.84 -0.21
C GLU A 267 3.92 18.91 -0.06
N LEU A 268 3.26 19.01 1.09
CA LEU A 268 2.03 18.28 1.41
C LEU A 268 0.81 19.15 1.06
N ARG A 269 -0.05 18.59 0.20
CA ARG A 269 -1.34 19.19 -0.14
C ARG A 269 -2.44 18.47 0.64
N ARG A 270 -3.21 19.21 1.43
CA ARG A 270 -4.36 18.65 2.16
C ARG A 270 -5.44 18.21 1.19
N LEU A 271 -6.01 17.05 1.48
CA LEU A 271 -7.21 16.53 0.81
C LEU A 271 -8.41 16.71 1.73
N SER A 272 -9.56 17.02 1.14
CA SER A 272 -10.82 17.12 1.85
C SER A 272 -11.94 16.75 0.90
N MET A 273 -12.76 15.81 1.29
CA MET A 273 -13.99 15.46 0.59
C MET A 273 -15.07 16.48 0.94
N ASN A 274 -16.00 16.70 0.04
CA ASN A 274 -17.11 17.63 0.29
C ASN A 274 -18.14 16.96 1.21
N GLU A 275 -18.41 17.55 2.36
CA GLU A 275 -19.43 17.07 3.31
C GLU A 275 -20.86 17.06 2.72
N ASN A 276 -21.08 17.71 1.58
CA ASN A 276 -22.40 17.86 0.93
C ASN A 276 -22.67 16.80 -0.14
N ASP A 277 -21.80 15.80 -0.31
CA ASP A 277 -22.01 14.74 -1.29
C ASP A 277 -22.99 13.68 -0.73
N CYS A 278 -24.28 14.06 -0.66
CA CYS A 278 -25.34 13.12 -0.40
C CYS A 278 -25.63 12.27 -1.65
N LEU A 279 -26.30 11.13 -1.49
CA LEU A 279 -26.64 10.22 -2.58
C LEU A 279 -27.34 10.93 -3.75
N GLU A 280 -28.23 11.89 -3.47
CA GLU A 280 -28.91 12.69 -4.48
C GLU A 280 -27.90 13.54 -5.30
N SER A 281 -26.91 14.12 -4.64
CA SER A 281 -25.82 14.86 -5.30
C SER A 281 -24.99 13.93 -6.19
N LEU A 282 -24.66 12.74 -5.73
CA LEU A 282 -23.92 11.75 -6.52
C LEU A 282 -24.69 11.34 -7.78
N ILE A 283 -26.00 11.09 -7.66
CA ILE A 283 -26.85 10.75 -8.82
C ILE A 283 -26.88 11.91 -9.83
N ASN A 284 -27.09 13.14 -9.35
CA ASN A 284 -27.20 14.33 -10.20
C ASN A 284 -25.87 14.74 -10.85
N ASN A 285 -24.73 14.45 -10.21
CA ASN A 285 -23.38 14.83 -10.65
C ASN A 285 -22.61 13.68 -11.32
N ASN A 286 -23.30 12.64 -11.76
CA ASN A 286 -22.66 11.48 -12.37
C ASN A 286 -21.62 10.82 -11.46
N GLY A 287 -22.01 10.43 -10.25
CA GLY A 287 -21.16 9.82 -9.26
C GLY A 287 -20.37 8.65 -9.82
N ARG A 288 -19.11 8.57 -9.44
CA ARG A 288 -18.12 7.59 -9.94
C ARG A 288 -17.86 6.54 -8.89
N PHE A 289 -17.85 5.30 -9.30
CA PHE A 289 -17.55 4.22 -8.37
C PHE A 289 -16.29 3.45 -8.77
N CYS A 290 -15.58 3.00 -7.76
CA CYS A 290 -14.38 2.19 -7.88
C CYS A 290 -14.68 0.74 -7.53
N GLU A 291 -14.10 -0.19 -8.28
CA GLU A 291 -14.09 -1.61 -7.95
C GLU A 291 -12.74 -2.25 -8.31
N SER A 292 -12.49 -3.45 -7.81
CA SER A 292 -11.26 -4.18 -8.13
C SER A 292 -11.21 -4.53 -9.61
N TYR A 293 -10.02 -4.44 -10.21
CA TYR A 293 -9.82 -4.89 -11.59
C TYR A 293 -10.08 -6.40 -11.72
N GLU A 294 -9.59 -7.16 -10.76
CA GLU A 294 -9.75 -8.61 -10.72
C GLU A 294 -11.14 -9.00 -10.19
N SER A 295 -11.93 -9.69 -11.01
CA SER A 295 -13.25 -10.20 -10.61
C SER A 295 -13.19 -11.30 -9.53
N SER A 296 -12.02 -11.88 -9.29
CA SER A 296 -11.78 -12.81 -8.18
C SER A 296 -11.75 -12.14 -6.81
N HIS A 297 -11.49 -10.83 -6.76
CA HIS A 297 -11.37 -10.05 -5.53
C HIS A 297 -12.66 -9.30 -5.14
N SER A 298 -13.63 -9.21 -6.05
CA SER A 298 -14.91 -8.55 -5.78
C SER A 298 -16.01 -9.09 -6.68
N ASP A 299 -17.20 -9.27 -6.13
CA ASP A 299 -18.39 -9.67 -6.90
C ASP A 299 -18.91 -8.49 -7.72
N HIS A 300 -18.43 -8.37 -8.95
CA HIS A 300 -18.84 -7.32 -9.89
C HIS A 300 -20.35 -7.36 -10.20
N SER A 301 -21.01 -8.53 -10.12
CA SER A 301 -22.43 -8.65 -10.38
C SER A 301 -23.24 -8.03 -9.25
N LEU A 302 -22.84 -8.24 -8.01
CA LEU A 302 -23.43 -7.64 -6.84
C LEU A 302 -23.19 -6.13 -6.82
N THR A 303 -21.96 -5.70 -7.07
CA THR A 303 -21.61 -4.27 -7.20
C THR A 303 -22.52 -3.58 -8.23
N SER A 304 -22.65 -4.15 -9.44
CA SER A 304 -23.50 -3.59 -10.51
C SER A 304 -24.97 -3.49 -10.11
N ARG A 305 -25.48 -4.48 -9.37
CA ARG A 305 -26.86 -4.44 -8.84
C ARG A 305 -27.06 -3.32 -7.83
N ILE A 306 -26.14 -3.15 -6.90
CA ILE A 306 -26.17 -2.10 -5.89
C ILE A 306 -26.12 -0.72 -6.58
N ILE A 307 -25.16 -0.50 -7.45
CA ILE A 307 -24.98 0.73 -8.21
C ILE A 307 -26.24 1.07 -9.02
N SER A 308 -26.87 0.04 -9.64
CA SER A 308 -28.12 0.23 -10.36
C SER A 308 -29.28 0.62 -9.42
N THR A 309 -29.33 0.03 -8.22
CA THR A 309 -30.39 0.31 -7.23
C THR A 309 -30.31 1.75 -6.72
N ILE A 310 -29.10 2.28 -6.55
CA ILE A 310 -28.91 3.68 -6.10
C ILE A 310 -29.00 4.70 -7.24
N GLY A 311 -29.33 4.29 -8.48
CA GLY A 311 -29.58 5.19 -9.59
C GLY A 311 -28.37 5.50 -10.49
N LEU A 312 -27.22 4.86 -10.27
CA LEU A 312 -25.99 5.08 -11.05
C LEU A 312 -25.74 3.97 -12.10
N LYS A 313 -26.81 3.36 -12.63
CA LYS A 313 -26.76 2.18 -13.50
C LYS A 313 -26.01 2.35 -14.83
N ASP A 314 -25.95 3.58 -15.35
CA ASP A 314 -25.35 3.88 -16.65
C ASP A 314 -23.86 4.26 -16.54
N HIS A 315 -23.30 4.17 -15.33
CA HIS A 315 -21.92 4.57 -15.06
C HIS A 315 -20.98 3.39 -15.17
N GLN A 316 -19.87 3.59 -15.85
CA GLN A 316 -18.79 2.60 -15.89
C GLN A 316 -17.94 2.72 -14.63
N PRO A 317 -17.53 1.59 -14.03
CA PRO A 317 -16.63 1.59 -12.88
C PRO A 317 -15.21 2.05 -13.25
N ILE A 318 -14.55 2.69 -12.30
CA ILE A 318 -13.10 2.85 -12.31
C ILE A 318 -12.51 1.55 -11.77
N ARG A 319 -11.90 0.74 -12.64
CA ARG A 319 -11.31 -0.54 -12.28
C ARG A 319 -9.81 -0.39 -12.07
N VAL A 320 -9.39 -0.51 -10.83
CA VAL A 320 -7.97 -0.46 -10.47
C VAL A 320 -7.66 -1.53 -9.43
N ASP A 321 -6.44 -2.01 -9.46
CA ASP A 321 -5.94 -2.89 -8.41
C ASP A 321 -5.56 -2.07 -7.16
N SER A 322 -5.38 -2.75 -6.05
CA SER A 322 -4.79 -2.24 -4.82
C SER A 322 -5.61 -1.21 -4.03
N GLN A 323 -5.03 -0.78 -2.92
CA GLN A 323 -5.52 0.33 -2.10
C GLN A 323 -5.42 1.71 -2.77
N VAL A 324 -4.94 1.79 -4.02
CA VAL A 324 -5.12 2.98 -4.85
C VAL A 324 -6.59 3.41 -4.91
N LYS A 325 -7.56 2.49 -4.79
CA LYS A 325 -8.99 2.82 -4.70
C LYS A 325 -9.31 3.77 -3.54
N TYR A 326 -8.72 3.56 -2.36
CA TYR A 326 -8.86 4.50 -1.23
C TYR A 326 -8.25 5.86 -1.54
N CYS A 327 -7.10 5.87 -2.25
CA CYS A 327 -6.47 7.10 -2.71
C CYS A 327 -7.37 7.88 -3.70
N LEU A 328 -8.02 7.18 -4.63
CA LEU A 328 -8.95 7.78 -5.58
C LEU A 328 -10.16 8.41 -4.88
N ILE A 329 -10.72 7.73 -3.88
CA ILE A 329 -11.83 8.26 -3.07
C ILE A 329 -11.37 9.52 -2.32
N SER A 330 -10.27 9.46 -1.57
CA SER A 330 -9.78 10.59 -0.79
C SER A 330 -9.38 11.81 -1.63
N ARG A 331 -8.94 11.60 -2.89
CA ARG A 331 -8.59 12.64 -3.86
C ARG A 331 -9.81 13.21 -4.60
N GLY A 332 -10.97 12.56 -4.50
CA GLY A 332 -12.18 12.90 -5.23
C GLY A 332 -12.13 12.52 -6.72
N ASP A 333 -11.44 11.46 -7.07
CA ASP A 333 -11.48 10.84 -8.41
C ASP A 333 -12.63 9.84 -8.49
N GLY A 334 -12.97 9.17 -7.38
CA GLY A 334 -14.11 8.31 -7.19
C GLY A 334 -14.91 8.75 -5.98
N ASP A 335 -16.18 8.38 -5.94
CA ASP A 335 -17.11 8.79 -4.90
C ASP A 335 -17.53 7.60 -4.03
N ILE A 336 -17.54 6.38 -4.60
CA ILE A 336 -17.93 5.14 -3.92
C ILE A 336 -16.88 4.05 -4.25
N TYR A 337 -16.48 3.30 -3.23
CA TYR A 337 -15.73 2.07 -3.41
C TYR A 337 -16.47 0.92 -2.74
N LEU A 338 -16.76 -0.13 -3.50
CA LEU A 338 -17.43 -1.33 -3.03
C LEU A 338 -16.50 -2.54 -3.20
N ARG A 339 -16.37 -3.33 -2.13
CA ARG A 339 -15.61 -4.58 -2.14
C ARG A 339 -16.44 -5.66 -1.43
N TYR A 340 -16.99 -6.57 -2.21
CA TYR A 340 -17.74 -7.71 -1.71
C TYR A 340 -16.96 -8.99 -2.02
N PRO A 341 -16.60 -9.78 -1.00
CA PRO A 341 -15.88 -11.02 -1.22
C PRO A 341 -16.69 -11.98 -2.09
N THR A 342 -16.03 -12.67 -3.00
CA THR A 342 -16.64 -13.68 -3.88
C THR A 342 -16.89 -15.01 -3.17
N ARG A 343 -16.34 -15.19 -1.96
CA ARG A 343 -16.42 -16.37 -1.12
C ARG A 343 -16.72 -15.98 0.31
N SER A 344 -17.63 -16.73 0.96
CA SER A 344 -18.05 -16.47 2.35
C SER A 344 -16.99 -16.83 3.41
N ASP A 345 -16.00 -17.62 3.04
CA ASP A 345 -14.89 -18.05 3.91
C ASP A 345 -13.62 -17.20 3.72
N TYR A 346 -13.69 -16.15 2.91
CA TYR A 346 -12.58 -15.24 2.69
C TYR A 346 -12.60 -14.11 3.73
N HIS A 347 -11.48 -13.97 4.42
CA HIS A 347 -11.24 -12.88 5.36
C HIS A 347 -10.12 -11.99 4.83
N GLU A 348 -10.42 -10.71 4.75
CA GLU A 348 -9.44 -9.68 4.39
C GLU A 348 -8.35 -9.61 5.46
N LYS A 349 -7.17 -9.20 5.05
CA LYS A 349 -6.06 -9.01 5.98
C LYS A 349 -6.00 -7.56 6.45
N ILE A 350 -5.45 -7.37 7.65
CA ILE A 350 -5.34 -6.04 8.25
C ILE A 350 -4.57 -5.06 7.37
N TRP A 351 -3.53 -5.50 6.70
CA TRP A 351 -2.72 -4.67 5.79
C TRP A 351 -3.44 -4.30 4.50
N ASP A 352 -4.52 -5.02 4.11
CA ASP A 352 -5.35 -4.70 2.94
C ASP A 352 -6.20 -3.44 3.14
N HIS A 353 -6.43 -3.01 4.39
CA HIS A 353 -7.40 -1.95 4.70
C HIS A 353 -6.88 -0.86 5.63
N ALA A 354 -6.00 -1.18 6.57
CA ALA A 354 -5.62 -0.25 7.64
C ALA A 354 -5.13 1.12 7.14
N PRO A 355 -4.19 1.23 6.20
CA PRO A 355 -3.76 2.55 5.74
C PRO A 355 -4.82 3.25 4.87
N GLY A 356 -5.57 2.49 4.07
CA GLY A 356 -6.61 3.04 3.20
C GLY A 356 -7.80 3.62 3.99
N SER A 357 -8.22 2.95 5.06
CA SER A 357 -9.36 3.39 5.88
C SER A 357 -9.10 4.76 6.50
N ILE A 358 -7.97 4.95 7.18
CA ILE A 358 -7.66 6.23 7.80
C ILE A 358 -7.47 7.34 6.76
N ILE A 359 -6.93 7.05 5.57
CA ILE A 359 -6.77 8.03 4.49
C ILE A 359 -8.13 8.55 4.03
N VAL A 360 -9.14 7.71 3.91
CA VAL A 360 -10.49 8.13 3.54
C VAL A 360 -11.19 8.83 4.70
N GLU A 361 -11.12 8.28 5.91
CA GLU A 361 -11.75 8.87 7.10
C GLU A 361 -11.23 10.29 7.39
N GLU A 362 -9.92 10.46 7.39
CA GLU A 362 -9.29 11.76 7.66
C GLU A 362 -9.45 12.77 6.50
N ALA A 363 -9.85 12.31 5.30
CA ALA A 363 -10.29 13.18 4.22
C ALA A 363 -11.76 13.62 4.35
N GLY A 364 -12.51 13.09 5.32
CA GLY A 364 -13.94 13.37 5.54
C GLY A 364 -14.88 12.33 4.94
N GLY A 365 -14.36 11.21 4.45
CA GLY A 365 -15.15 10.09 3.97
C GLY A 365 -15.53 9.11 5.07
N ARG A 366 -16.21 8.04 4.69
CA ARG A 366 -16.60 6.95 5.61
C ARG A 366 -16.16 5.61 5.06
N VAL A 367 -15.61 4.79 5.93
CA VAL A 367 -15.30 3.38 5.65
C VAL A 367 -16.07 2.52 6.65
N SER A 368 -16.81 1.52 6.15
CA SER A 368 -17.62 0.64 6.98
C SER A 368 -17.63 -0.78 6.43
N ASP A 369 -17.94 -1.73 7.29
CA ASP A 369 -18.30 -3.08 6.91
C ASP A 369 -19.72 -3.14 6.32
N PHE A 370 -20.20 -4.35 6.04
CA PHE A 370 -21.53 -4.59 5.48
C PHE A 370 -22.66 -4.19 6.44
N ASP A 371 -22.45 -4.29 7.73
CA ASP A 371 -23.42 -3.96 8.78
C ASP A 371 -23.37 -2.47 9.20
N GLU A 372 -22.68 -1.65 8.40
CA GLU A 372 -22.45 -0.21 8.63
C GLU A 372 -21.60 0.11 9.86
N ASN A 373 -20.95 -0.89 10.46
CA ASN A 373 -19.99 -0.64 11.53
C ASN A 373 -18.69 -0.07 10.94
N TYR A 374 -18.01 0.77 11.72
CA TYR A 374 -16.63 1.12 11.37
C TYR A 374 -15.77 -0.16 11.35
N ILE A 375 -14.87 -0.25 10.37
CA ILE A 375 -13.93 -1.36 10.32
C ILE A 375 -13.12 -1.35 11.62
N GLN A 376 -13.30 -2.40 12.41
CA GLN A 376 -12.46 -2.64 13.59
C GLN A 376 -11.18 -3.33 13.11
N ILE A 377 -10.07 -2.74 13.43
CA ILE A 377 -8.73 -3.19 13.05
C ILE A 377 -7.98 -3.64 14.29
#